data_c7cd9a57aad38dc395cd90954d0484e1
#
_entry.id   c7cd9a57aad38dc395cd90954d0484e1
#
_cell.length_a   1.000
_cell.length_b   1.000
_cell.length_c   1.000
_cell.angle_alpha   90.00
_cell.angle_beta   90.00
_cell.angle_gamma   90.00
#
_symmetry.space_group_name_H-M   'P 1'
#
loop_
_entity.id
_entity.type
_entity.pdbx_description
1 polymer ?
#
loop_
_entity_poly.entity_id
_entity_poly.type
_entity_poly.pdbx_seq_one_letter_code
_entity_poly.pdbx_strand_id
1 'polypeptide(L)'
;MAQSAGGRVRMIANPSALIGADIATAQAMQAKGARDGLAASMAEGAELILPPRTAAAPLLRGKNAAPAHPHQPDAAWIACDGSFGITRGRWNGQPGGWYATVWQRHPKKGNYQWRLSLEDASAALPPAPDFLMGIVSDCPARPQVTGDKPAAPAKNAPVVQRPLAGPIPADDAPAGSDSRLAQSNDGSLAWRSTVRPDGSRAFRAWQWKDGAMAEIVRLDAAAPQGQGG
;
A
#
# COMPACT_ATOMS: atom_id res chain seq x y z
N MET A 1 32.36 -28.56 -21.98
CA MET A 1 32.19 -27.26 -21.33
C MET A 1 30.70 -27.06 -21.09
N ALA A 2 30.23 -27.21 -19.87
CA ALA A 2 28.84 -27.08 -19.50
C ALA A 2 28.51 -25.58 -19.27
N GLN A 3 27.65 -25.00 -20.10
CA GLN A 3 27.14 -23.66 -19.89
C GLN A 3 26.19 -23.69 -18.69
N SER A 4 26.56 -23.01 -17.62
CA SER A 4 25.73 -22.73 -16.46
C SER A 4 24.48 -21.96 -16.92
N ALA A 5 23.32 -22.62 -16.85
CA ALA A 5 22.02 -21.96 -17.03
C ALA A 5 21.85 -20.93 -15.91
N GLY A 6 21.97 -19.66 -16.25
CA GLY A 6 21.74 -18.54 -15.33
C GLY A 6 20.35 -18.63 -14.71
N GLY A 7 20.29 -19.17 -13.51
CA GLY A 7 19.06 -19.22 -12.70
C GLY A 7 18.53 -17.80 -12.52
N ARG A 8 17.30 -17.53 -13.01
CA ARG A 8 16.59 -16.31 -12.67
C ARG A 8 16.55 -16.17 -11.15
N VAL A 9 17.24 -15.18 -10.62
CA VAL A 9 17.14 -14.83 -9.20
C VAL A 9 15.66 -14.59 -8.92
N ARG A 10 15.05 -15.51 -8.17
CA ARG A 10 13.67 -15.39 -7.73
C ARG A 10 13.64 -14.20 -6.78
N MET A 11 13.00 -13.11 -7.18
CA MET A 11 12.89 -11.93 -6.35
C MET A 11 12.04 -12.30 -5.14
N ILE A 12 12.68 -12.40 -4.00
CA ILE A 12 12.04 -12.73 -2.72
C ILE A 12 11.35 -11.45 -2.23
N ALA A 13 10.08 -11.56 -1.85
CA ALA A 13 9.38 -10.49 -1.16
C ALA A 13 10.18 -10.11 0.10
N ASN A 14 10.52 -8.83 0.23
CA ASN A 14 11.35 -8.34 1.32
C ASN A 14 10.65 -7.18 2.06
N PRO A 15 10.03 -7.44 3.22
CA PRO A 15 9.39 -6.40 4.02
C PRO A 15 10.34 -5.28 4.44
N SER A 16 11.62 -5.58 4.69
CA SER A 16 12.60 -4.58 5.08
C SER A 16 12.83 -3.52 3.99
N ALA A 17 12.75 -3.93 2.71
CA ALA A 17 12.85 -2.97 1.61
C ALA A 17 11.64 -2.00 1.58
N LEU A 18 10.47 -2.50 1.94
CA LEU A 18 9.24 -1.70 2.06
C LEU A 18 9.32 -0.72 3.23
N ILE A 19 9.75 -1.22 4.39
CA ILE A 19 9.98 -0.40 5.60
C ILE A 19 11.01 0.68 5.30
N GLY A 20 12.10 0.32 4.62
CA GLY A 20 13.14 1.28 4.21
C GLY A 20 12.61 2.37 3.27
N ALA A 21 11.68 2.05 2.37
CA ALA A 21 11.04 3.02 1.48
C ALA A 21 10.14 4.00 2.26
N ASP A 22 9.40 3.51 3.25
CA ASP A 22 8.56 4.32 4.13
C ASP A 22 9.41 5.30 4.95
N ILE A 23 10.43 4.79 5.66
CA ILE A 23 11.35 5.60 6.45
C ILE A 23 12.07 6.65 5.58
N ALA A 24 12.55 6.27 4.39
CA ALA A 24 13.21 7.18 3.47
C ALA A 24 12.27 8.30 3.00
N THR A 25 10.98 7.98 2.78
CA THR A 25 9.96 8.98 2.44
C THR A 25 9.72 9.94 3.60
N ALA A 26 9.59 9.42 4.83
CA ALA A 26 9.44 10.25 6.03
C ALA A 26 10.65 11.19 6.24
N GLN A 27 11.86 10.69 6.06
CA GLN A 27 13.08 11.50 6.11
C GLN A 27 13.12 12.57 5.02
N ALA A 28 12.70 12.22 3.80
CA ALA A 28 12.62 13.20 2.70
C ALA A 28 11.57 14.29 2.99
N MET A 29 10.45 13.95 3.61
CA MET A 29 9.43 14.91 4.05
C MET A 29 9.98 15.87 5.12
N GLN A 30 10.77 15.39 6.05
CA GLN A 30 11.42 16.23 7.06
C GLN A 30 12.49 17.15 6.45
N ALA A 31 13.30 16.63 5.54
CA ALA A 31 14.42 17.38 4.95
C ALA A 31 14.00 18.40 3.89
N LYS A 32 12.94 18.09 3.10
CA LYS A 32 12.53 18.88 1.93
C LYS A 32 11.14 19.51 2.06
N GLY A 33 10.44 19.23 3.16
CA GLY A 33 9.01 19.51 3.35
C GLY A 33 8.11 18.37 2.87
N ALA A 34 6.91 18.30 3.45
CA ALA A 34 5.97 17.20 3.22
C ALA A 34 5.70 16.93 1.74
N ARG A 35 5.45 17.99 0.98
CA ARG A 35 5.12 17.91 -0.44
C ARG A 35 6.24 17.30 -1.28
N ASP A 36 7.43 17.86 -1.19
CA ASP A 36 8.56 17.48 -2.03
C ASP A 36 9.10 16.08 -1.62
N GLY A 37 9.01 15.77 -0.32
CA GLY A 37 9.34 14.45 0.21
C GLY A 37 8.39 13.37 -0.32
N LEU A 38 7.08 13.59 -0.26
CA LEU A 38 6.07 12.68 -0.83
C LEU A 38 6.22 12.54 -2.35
N ALA A 39 6.41 13.65 -3.07
CA ALA A 39 6.56 13.63 -4.52
C ALA A 39 7.76 12.79 -4.99
N ALA A 40 8.85 12.76 -4.21
CA ALA A 40 10.08 12.05 -4.56
C ALA A 40 9.90 10.51 -4.68
N SER A 41 8.96 9.95 -3.92
CA SER A 41 8.68 8.50 -3.89
C SER A 41 7.29 8.13 -4.44
N MET A 42 6.62 9.06 -5.10
CA MET A 42 5.27 8.88 -5.63
C MET A 42 5.25 7.99 -6.89
N ALA A 43 4.31 7.06 -6.95
CA ALA A 43 4.00 6.32 -8.18
C ALA A 43 3.15 7.18 -9.13
N GLU A 44 3.20 6.87 -10.42
CA GLU A 44 2.28 7.46 -11.39
C GLU A 44 0.82 7.12 -11.01
N GLY A 45 -0.06 8.13 -11.04
CA GLY A 45 -1.47 8.00 -10.67
C GLY A 45 -1.71 7.71 -9.18
N ALA A 46 -0.78 8.09 -8.30
CA ALA A 46 -0.98 7.98 -6.86
C ALA A 46 -2.14 8.84 -6.37
N GLU A 47 -2.84 8.36 -5.34
CA GLU A 47 -4.01 8.99 -4.75
C GLU A 47 -3.86 9.18 -3.24
N LEU A 48 -4.46 10.26 -2.76
CA LEU A 48 -4.70 10.51 -1.35
C LEU A 48 -6.17 10.25 -1.05
N ILE A 49 -6.45 9.48 -0.01
CA ILE A 49 -7.81 9.19 0.43
C ILE A 49 -8.29 10.37 1.29
N LEU A 50 -8.63 11.45 0.61
CA LEU A 50 -9.25 12.65 1.18
C LEU A 50 -10.74 12.68 0.82
N PRO A 51 -11.57 13.48 1.47
CA PRO A 51 -12.92 13.78 1.04
C PRO A 51 -12.96 15.09 0.19
N PRO A 52 -13.17 15.02 -1.13
CA PRO A 52 -13.23 13.81 -1.97
C PRO A 52 -11.85 13.19 -2.20
N ARG A 53 -11.82 11.94 -2.69
CA ARG A 53 -10.59 11.27 -3.12
C ARG A 53 -9.83 12.15 -4.11
N THR A 54 -8.55 12.30 -3.91
CA THR A 54 -7.76 13.29 -4.65
C THR A 54 -6.54 12.66 -5.30
N ALA A 55 -6.32 12.95 -6.58
CA ALA A 55 -5.08 12.63 -7.25
C ALA A 55 -3.91 13.39 -6.57
N ALA A 56 -2.86 12.67 -6.21
CA ALA A 56 -1.76 13.25 -5.45
C ALA A 56 -0.93 14.27 -6.26
N ALA A 57 -0.69 14.00 -7.54
CA ALA A 57 0.21 14.81 -8.35
C ALA A 57 -0.21 16.29 -8.49
N PRO A 58 -1.48 16.67 -8.72
CA PRO A 58 -1.89 18.06 -8.72
C PRO A 58 -1.73 18.72 -7.34
N LEU A 59 -2.11 18.02 -6.28
CA LEU A 59 -2.04 18.53 -4.91
C LEU A 59 -0.58 18.81 -4.50
N LEU A 60 0.33 17.89 -4.80
CA LEU A 60 1.74 18.02 -4.46
C LEU A 60 2.49 19.06 -5.31
N ARG A 61 1.93 19.53 -6.41
CA ARG A 61 2.48 20.64 -7.21
C ARG A 61 2.07 22.04 -6.71
N GLY A 62 1.10 22.14 -5.82
CA GLY A 62 0.61 23.39 -5.23
C GLY A 62 1.67 24.09 -4.34
N LYS A 63 1.47 25.38 -4.05
CA LYS A 63 2.43 26.18 -3.26
C LYS A 63 2.29 26.00 -1.73
N ASN A 64 1.16 25.47 -1.27
CA ASN A 64 0.89 25.29 0.16
C ASN A 64 1.31 23.88 0.58
N ALA A 65 2.51 23.77 1.14
CA ALA A 65 2.96 22.52 1.77
C ALA A 65 2.31 22.41 3.14
N ALA A 66 1.58 21.31 3.39
CA ALA A 66 1.22 20.93 4.75
C ALA A 66 2.51 20.65 5.55
N PRO A 67 2.52 20.91 6.87
CA PRO A 67 3.66 20.54 7.70
C PRO A 67 3.94 19.05 7.57
N ALA A 68 5.22 18.69 7.49
CA ALA A 68 5.62 17.28 7.52
C ALA A 68 5.44 16.74 8.94
N HIS A 69 4.80 15.59 9.06
CA HIS A 69 4.75 14.87 10.31
C HIS A 69 5.85 13.80 10.32
N PRO A 70 6.54 13.58 11.44
CA PRO A 70 7.53 12.51 11.54
C PRO A 70 6.83 11.14 11.55
N HIS A 71 6.70 10.54 10.38
CA HIS A 71 6.11 9.22 10.19
C HIS A 71 7.01 8.15 10.78
N GLN A 72 6.40 7.18 11.45
CA GLN A 72 7.06 6.02 12.01
C GLN A 72 6.23 4.77 11.69
N PRO A 73 6.71 3.88 10.81
CA PRO A 73 6.01 2.62 10.53
C PRO A 73 6.02 1.71 11.76
N ASP A 74 4.93 1.00 12.00
CA ASP A 74 4.81 -0.03 13.03
C ASP A 74 4.64 -1.43 12.44
N ALA A 75 4.16 -1.53 11.21
CA ALA A 75 4.01 -2.80 10.52
C ALA A 75 4.08 -2.64 8.99
N ALA A 76 4.60 -3.66 8.34
CA ALA A 76 4.64 -3.78 6.89
C ALA A 76 4.21 -5.18 6.44
N TRP A 77 3.32 -5.25 5.47
CA TRP A 77 2.87 -6.48 4.81
C TRP A 77 3.21 -6.40 3.33
N ILE A 78 3.74 -7.48 2.79
CA ILE A 78 4.15 -7.53 1.40
C ILE A 78 3.55 -8.77 0.71
N ALA A 79 3.09 -8.60 -0.53
CA ALA A 79 2.62 -9.70 -1.36
C ALA A 79 3.72 -10.74 -1.60
N CYS A 80 3.35 -12.00 -1.78
CA CYS A 80 4.30 -13.07 -2.03
C CYS A 80 5.21 -12.80 -3.24
N ASP A 81 4.68 -12.16 -4.30
CA ASP A 81 5.47 -11.79 -5.49
C ASP A 81 6.25 -10.48 -5.32
N GLY A 82 6.08 -9.78 -4.21
CA GLY A 82 6.72 -8.50 -3.93
C GLY A 82 6.25 -7.34 -4.82
N SER A 83 5.18 -7.49 -5.59
CA SER A 83 4.68 -6.42 -6.48
C SER A 83 4.09 -5.24 -5.74
N PHE A 84 3.43 -5.51 -4.61
CA PHE A 84 2.82 -4.54 -3.73
C PHE A 84 3.10 -4.84 -2.25
N GLY A 85 3.01 -3.81 -1.44
CA GLY A 85 3.01 -3.92 0.00
C GLY A 85 2.22 -2.80 0.65
N ILE A 86 1.98 -2.93 1.94
CA ILE A 86 1.26 -1.97 2.76
C ILE A 86 2.10 -1.70 4.00
N THR A 87 2.31 -0.44 4.32
CA THR A 87 2.80 -0.02 5.62
C THR A 87 1.68 0.64 6.41
N ARG A 88 1.70 0.43 7.69
CA ARG A 88 0.88 1.15 8.67
C ARG A 88 1.80 1.72 9.73
N GLY A 89 1.47 2.88 10.23
CA GLY A 89 2.25 3.52 11.27
C GLY A 89 1.52 4.71 11.88
N ARG A 90 2.28 5.51 12.56
CA ARG A 90 1.81 6.70 13.26
C ARG A 90 2.74 7.87 13.03
N TRP A 91 2.26 9.04 13.33
CA TRP A 91 3.12 10.20 13.55
C TRP A 91 2.92 10.78 14.92
N ASN A 92 3.98 11.35 15.47
CA ASN A 92 3.94 12.07 16.71
C ASN A 92 3.68 13.56 16.43
N GLY A 93 2.83 14.17 17.21
CA GLY A 93 2.45 15.56 17.09
C GLY A 93 1.28 15.90 18.03
N GLN A 94 0.77 17.11 17.93
CA GLN A 94 -0.47 17.51 18.62
C GLN A 94 -1.42 18.14 17.57
N PRO A 95 -2.44 17.40 17.14
CA PRO A 95 -2.72 16.00 17.45
C PRO A 95 -1.74 15.04 16.78
N GLY A 96 -1.51 13.88 17.39
CA GLY A 96 -0.88 12.75 16.72
C GLY A 96 -1.86 12.07 15.79
N GLY A 97 -1.39 11.09 15.02
CA GLY A 97 -2.26 10.39 14.08
C GLY A 97 -1.67 9.06 13.61
N TRP A 98 -2.42 8.43 12.73
CA TRP A 98 -2.02 7.19 12.08
C TRP A 98 -2.09 7.33 10.55
N TYR A 99 -1.39 6.44 9.88
CA TYR A 99 -1.44 6.34 8.42
C TYR A 99 -1.42 4.89 7.95
N ALA A 100 -1.91 4.68 6.74
CA ALA A 100 -1.66 3.48 5.96
C ALA A 100 -1.28 3.89 4.55
N THR A 101 -0.22 3.28 4.03
CA THR A 101 0.28 3.55 2.69
C THR A 101 0.41 2.27 1.89
N VAL A 102 -0.12 2.26 0.68
CA VAL A 102 0.08 1.18 -0.30
C VAL A 102 1.26 1.54 -1.17
N TRP A 103 2.18 0.60 -1.29
CA TRP A 103 3.41 0.71 -2.06
C TRP A 103 3.36 -0.23 -3.26
N GLN A 104 3.75 0.29 -4.41
CA GLN A 104 3.91 -0.47 -5.64
C GLN A 104 5.39 -0.56 -5.97
N ARG A 105 5.84 -1.74 -6.37
CA ARG A 105 7.19 -1.91 -6.86
C ARG A 105 7.32 -1.39 -8.28
N HIS A 106 8.28 -0.50 -8.51
CA HIS A 106 8.55 0.02 -9.85
C HIS A 106 9.11 -1.10 -10.75
N PRO A 107 8.48 -1.38 -11.92
CA PRO A 107 8.79 -2.59 -12.71
C PRO A 107 10.23 -2.63 -13.25
N LYS A 108 10.83 -1.47 -13.52
CA LYS A 108 12.19 -1.38 -14.06
C LYS A 108 13.26 -1.14 -12.98
N LYS A 109 12.97 -0.24 -12.02
CA LYS A 109 13.95 0.18 -11.01
C LYS A 109 13.97 -0.75 -9.79
N GLY A 110 12.87 -1.46 -9.53
CA GLY A 110 12.74 -2.37 -8.41
C GLY A 110 12.52 -1.72 -7.03
N ASN A 111 12.62 -0.40 -6.91
CA ASN A 111 12.29 0.34 -5.70
C ASN A 111 10.77 0.43 -5.50
N TYR A 112 10.34 0.67 -4.27
CA TYR A 112 8.94 0.90 -3.94
C TYR A 112 8.60 2.38 -4.08
N GLN A 113 7.41 2.63 -4.63
CA GLN A 113 6.79 3.94 -4.77
C GLN A 113 5.39 3.87 -4.16
N TRP A 114 5.01 4.89 -3.40
CA TRP A 114 3.67 4.90 -2.81
C TRP A 114 2.60 5.19 -3.87
N ARG A 115 1.52 4.44 -3.78
CA ARG A 115 0.40 4.46 -4.74
C ARG A 115 -0.86 5.06 -4.14
N LEU A 116 -1.07 4.89 -2.86
CA LEU A 116 -2.25 5.34 -2.14
C LEU A 116 -1.87 5.58 -0.68
N SER A 117 -2.35 6.68 -0.10
CA SER A 117 -2.17 6.96 1.33
C SER A 117 -3.47 7.44 1.96
N LEU A 118 -3.75 6.93 3.15
CA LEU A 118 -4.76 7.43 4.07
C LEU A 118 -4.07 7.85 5.35
N GLU A 119 -4.34 9.08 5.77
CA GLU A 119 -3.86 9.63 7.03
C GLU A 119 -5.04 10.21 7.80
N ASP A 120 -5.00 10.09 9.12
CA ASP A 120 -5.98 10.71 9.99
C ASP A 120 -5.37 11.12 11.34
N ALA A 121 -5.66 12.35 11.72
CA ALA A 121 -5.31 12.90 13.02
C ALA A 121 -6.33 12.43 14.06
N SER A 122 -6.31 11.16 14.44
CA SER A 122 -7.25 10.59 15.40
C SER A 122 -6.59 10.35 16.75
N ALA A 123 -7.33 10.65 17.80
CA ALA A 123 -6.87 10.47 19.16
C ALA A 123 -6.78 8.99 19.61
N ALA A 124 -7.47 8.08 18.94
CA ALA A 124 -7.54 6.66 19.32
C ALA A 124 -6.59 5.81 18.46
N LEU A 125 -5.29 5.91 18.73
CA LEU A 125 -4.32 4.99 18.15
C LEU A 125 -4.27 3.70 18.98
N PRO A 126 -4.28 2.53 18.33
CA PRO A 126 -3.89 1.32 19.05
C PRO A 126 -2.47 1.49 19.60
N PRO A 127 -2.12 0.87 20.74
CA PRO A 127 -0.77 0.95 21.27
C PRO A 127 0.25 0.55 20.21
N ALA A 128 1.42 1.20 20.23
CA ALA A 128 2.51 0.80 19.33
C ALA A 128 2.89 -0.65 19.66
N PRO A 129 3.09 -1.50 18.63
CA PRO A 129 3.69 -2.78 18.90
C PRO A 129 5.11 -2.58 19.44
N ASP A 130 5.57 -3.49 20.30
CA ASP A 130 6.92 -3.45 20.87
C ASP A 130 8.01 -3.55 19.81
N PHE A 131 7.68 -4.14 18.66
CA PHE A 131 8.60 -4.35 17.54
C PHE A 131 7.95 -3.99 16.22
N LEU A 132 8.77 -3.43 15.31
CA LEU A 132 8.37 -3.22 13.93
C LEU A 132 8.17 -4.58 13.24
N MET A 133 6.96 -4.82 12.75
CA MET A 133 6.59 -6.09 12.12
C MET A 133 6.77 -6.05 10.61
N GLY A 134 7.47 -7.06 10.06
CA GLY A 134 7.58 -7.27 8.61
C GLY A 134 7.02 -8.65 8.23
N ILE A 135 5.94 -8.69 7.47
CA ILE A 135 5.19 -9.91 7.17
C ILE A 135 5.09 -10.11 5.66
N VAL A 136 5.34 -11.34 5.20
CA VAL A 136 5.15 -11.77 3.81
C VAL A 136 3.88 -12.59 3.73
N SER A 137 3.02 -12.30 2.75
CA SER A 137 1.86 -13.12 2.43
C SER A 137 2.28 -14.50 1.96
N ASP A 138 1.52 -15.53 2.30
CA ASP A 138 1.75 -16.87 1.75
C ASP A 138 1.58 -16.85 0.23
N CYS A 139 2.31 -17.71 -0.47
CA CYS A 139 2.20 -17.76 -1.92
C CYS A 139 0.99 -18.61 -2.32
N PRO A 140 0.03 -18.07 -3.08
CA PRO A 140 -1.07 -18.86 -3.60
C PRO A 140 -0.55 -20.03 -4.45
N ALA A 141 -1.26 -21.16 -4.38
CA ALA A 141 -0.94 -22.31 -5.20
C ALA A 141 -0.91 -21.90 -6.68
N ARG A 142 0.13 -22.31 -7.39
CA ARG A 142 0.15 -22.09 -8.85
C ARG A 142 -0.82 -23.06 -9.47
N PRO A 143 -1.68 -22.62 -10.42
CA PRO A 143 -2.43 -23.55 -11.26
C PRO A 143 -1.45 -24.57 -11.86
N GLN A 144 -1.69 -25.85 -11.65
CA GLN A 144 -0.93 -26.89 -12.35
C GLN A 144 -1.31 -26.79 -13.82
N VAL A 145 -0.38 -26.37 -14.65
CA VAL A 145 -0.56 -26.41 -16.10
C VAL A 145 -0.36 -27.88 -16.49
N THR A 146 -1.46 -28.60 -16.66
CA THR A 146 -1.46 -29.95 -17.25
C THR A 146 -1.39 -29.75 -18.76
N GLY A 147 -0.23 -29.92 -19.35
CA GLY A 147 -0.01 -29.74 -20.79
C GLY A 147 1.40 -29.23 -21.08
N ASP A 148 1.72 -29.05 -22.34
CA ASP A 148 3.01 -28.56 -22.81
C ASP A 148 3.43 -27.29 -22.08
N LYS A 149 4.68 -27.27 -21.63
CA LYS A 149 5.25 -26.15 -20.88
C LYS A 149 5.00 -24.85 -21.62
N PRO A 150 4.23 -23.91 -21.09
CA PRO A 150 3.93 -22.67 -21.77
C PRO A 150 5.24 -21.97 -22.13
N ALA A 151 5.32 -21.42 -23.34
CA ALA A 151 6.44 -20.64 -23.78
C ALA A 151 6.75 -19.54 -22.75
N ALA A 152 8.02 -19.30 -22.46
CA ALA A 152 8.39 -18.24 -21.54
C ALA A 152 7.76 -16.91 -22.02
N PRO A 153 7.10 -16.15 -21.16
CA PRO A 153 6.48 -14.89 -21.58
C PRO A 153 7.54 -13.97 -22.20
N ALA A 154 7.17 -13.30 -23.27
CA ALA A 154 8.03 -12.29 -23.90
C ALA A 154 8.54 -11.29 -22.87
N LYS A 155 9.75 -10.77 -23.06
CA LYS A 155 10.39 -9.83 -22.11
C LYS A 155 9.53 -8.60 -21.75
N ASN A 156 8.57 -8.24 -22.59
CA ASN A 156 7.66 -7.11 -22.45
C ASN A 156 6.19 -7.53 -22.36
N ALA A 157 5.89 -8.79 -22.09
CA ALA A 157 4.50 -9.22 -21.92
C ALA A 157 3.87 -8.45 -20.73
N PRO A 158 2.62 -7.97 -20.88
CA PRO A 158 1.93 -7.31 -19.79
C PRO A 158 1.82 -8.28 -18.60
N VAL A 159 1.97 -7.74 -17.39
CA VAL A 159 1.79 -8.51 -16.18
C VAL A 159 0.31 -8.86 -16.06
N VAL A 160 -0.01 -10.14 -16.23
CA VAL A 160 -1.38 -10.63 -16.05
C VAL A 160 -1.65 -10.70 -14.54
N GLN A 161 -2.59 -9.89 -14.09
CA GLN A 161 -3.05 -9.93 -12.70
C GLN A 161 -3.83 -11.22 -12.46
N ARG A 162 -3.46 -11.97 -11.44
CA ARG A 162 -4.16 -13.19 -11.04
C ARG A 162 -5.40 -12.84 -10.22
N PRO A 163 -6.42 -13.74 -10.19
CA PRO A 163 -7.50 -13.62 -9.22
C PRO A 163 -6.98 -13.56 -7.79
N LEU A 164 -7.80 -13.04 -6.88
CA LEU A 164 -7.52 -13.14 -5.44
C LEU A 164 -7.34 -14.60 -5.03
N ALA A 165 -6.42 -14.86 -4.12
CA ALA A 165 -6.13 -16.19 -3.60
C ALA A 165 -7.32 -16.82 -2.85
N GLY A 166 -8.18 -15.98 -2.29
CA GLY A 166 -9.42 -16.37 -1.63
C GLY A 166 -10.42 -15.22 -1.56
N PRO A 167 -11.65 -15.50 -1.07
CA PRO A 167 -12.68 -14.48 -0.93
C PRO A 167 -12.30 -13.46 0.16
N ILE A 168 -12.72 -12.22 -0.06
CA ILE A 168 -12.69 -11.13 0.93
C ILE A 168 -14.13 -10.70 1.22
N PRO A 169 -14.40 -10.05 2.38
CA PRO A 169 -15.72 -9.52 2.69
C PRO A 169 -16.27 -8.62 1.58
N ALA A 170 -17.56 -8.72 1.32
CA ALA A 170 -18.26 -7.82 0.42
C ALA A 170 -18.09 -6.35 0.87
N ASP A 171 -18.29 -5.43 -0.06
CA ASP A 171 -18.31 -4.01 0.28
C ASP A 171 -19.65 -3.68 0.94
N ASP A 172 -19.60 -3.19 2.16
CA ASP A 172 -20.74 -2.73 2.97
C ASP A 172 -20.89 -1.21 2.98
N ALA A 173 -20.17 -0.54 2.10
CA ALA A 173 -20.20 0.92 2.00
C ALA A 173 -21.61 1.42 1.57
N PRO A 174 -22.12 2.50 2.18
CA PRO A 174 -23.42 3.08 1.83
C PRO A 174 -23.41 3.56 0.37
N ALA A 175 -24.61 3.62 -0.21
CA ALA A 175 -24.79 4.14 -1.57
C ALA A 175 -24.19 5.55 -1.71
N GLY A 176 -23.56 5.80 -2.86
CA GLY A 176 -22.87 7.07 -3.13
C GLY A 176 -21.43 7.14 -2.59
N SER A 177 -20.90 6.08 -1.97
CA SER A 177 -19.50 6.00 -1.59
C SER A 177 -18.57 5.81 -2.80
N ASP A 178 -17.41 6.47 -2.79
CA ASP A 178 -16.29 6.15 -3.70
C ASP A 178 -15.46 5.03 -3.08
N SER A 179 -15.82 3.78 -3.40
CA SER A 179 -15.13 2.59 -2.91
C SER A 179 -14.32 1.95 -4.03
N ARG A 180 -13.06 1.65 -3.75
CA ARG A 180 -12.13 1.04 -4.72
C ARG A 180 -11.38 -0.13 -4.11
N LEU A 181 -11.42 -1.24 -4.82
CA LEU A 181 -10.70 -2.46 -4.52
C LEU A 181 -9.51 -2.61 -5.48
N ALA A 182 -8.36 -2.96 -4.93
CA ALA A 182 -7.19 -3.35 -5.72
C ALA A 182 -6.41 -4.48 -5.02
N GLN A 183 -5.49 -5.10 -5.75
CA GLN A 183 -4.75 -6.27 -5.28
C GLN A 183 -3.34 -6.35 -5.87
N SER A 184 -2.50 -7.21 -5.30
CA SER A 184 -1.20 -7.60 -5.87
C SER A 184 -1.37 -8.41 -7.16
N ASN A 185 -0.29 -8.50 -7.96
CA ASN A 185 -0.37 -9.24 -9.23
C ASN A 185 -0.61 -10.73 -9.04
N ASP A 186 -0.17 -11.31 -7.92
CA ASP A 186 -0.37 -12.73 -7.58
C ASP A 186 -1.66 -13.00 -6.78
N GLY A 187 -2.41 -11.96 -6.41
CA GLY A 187 -3.65 -12.07 -5.64
C GLY A 187 -3.46 -12.39 -4.15
N SER A 188 -2.22 -12.37 -3.63
CA SER A 188 -1.93 -12.69 -2.23
C SER A 188 -2.16 -11.54 -1.26
N LEU A 189 -2.32 -10.32 -1.76
CA LEU A 189 -2.57 -9.10 -0.99
C LEU A 189 -3.65 -8.28 -1.67
N ALA A 190 -4.64 -7.82 -0.91
CA ALA A 190 -5.72 -6.96 -1.40
C ALA A 190 -5.99 -5.81 -0.45
N TRP A 191 -6.54 -4.71 -0.96
CA TRP A 191 -6.96 -3.59 -0.14
C TRP A 191 -8.17 -2.90 -0.75
N ARG A 192 -9.03 -2.36 0.11
CA ARG A 192 -10.17 -1.53 -0.24
C ARG A 192 -10.05 -0.19 0.46
N SER A 193 -10.25 0.87 -0.27
CA SER A 193 -10.32 2.22 0.27
C SER A 193 -11.67 2.83 -0.07
N THR A 194 -12.31 3.46 0.89
CA THR A 194 -13.67 4.02 0.76
C THR A 194 -13.69 5.45 1.27
N VAL A 195 -14.28 6.35 0.48
CA VAL A 195 -14.68 7.68 0.90
C VAL A 195 -16.21 7.71 0.88
N ARG A 196 -16.85 7.97 2.03
CA ARG A 196 -18.30 7.98 2.16
C ARG A 196 -18.88 9.36 1.86
N PRO A 197 -20.19 9.46 1.58
CA PRO A 197 -20.83 10.74 1.29
C PRO A 197 -20.72 11.77 2.41
N ASP A 198 -20.62 11.33 3.66
CA ASP A 198 -20.41 12.18 4.84
C ASP A 198 -18.97 12.67 4.99
N GLY A 199 -18.07 12.25 4.09
CA GLY A 199 -16.63 12.56 4.15
C GLY A 199 -15.82 11.65 5.06
N SER A 200 -16.44 10.70 5.76
CA SER A 200 -15.71 9.68 6.51
C SER A 200 -14.98 8.74 5.54
N ARG A 201 -13.90 8.13 6.00
CA ARG A 201 -13.02 7.31 5.14
C ARG A 201 -12.72 5.99 5.81
N ALA A 202 -12.49 4.97 5.01
CA ALA A 202 -12.07 3.66 5.50
C ALA A 202 -10.94 3.08 4.64
N PHE A 203 -10.07 2.34 5.27
CA PHE A 203 -9.09 1.49 4.61
C PHE A 203 -9.11 0.11 5.24
N ARG A 204 -9.18 -0.91 4.40
CA ARG A 204 -9.16 -2.32 4.77
C ARG A 204 -8.14 -3.03 3.93
N ALA A 205 -7.40 -3.98 4.52
CA ALA A 205 -6.47 -4.80 3.76
C ALA A 205 -6.49 -6.24 4.23
N TRP A 206 -6.24 -7.15 3.31
CA TRP A 206 -6.24 -8.60 3.52
C TRP A 206 -5.01 -9.22 2.88
N GLN A 207 -4.44 -10.20 3.56
CA GLN A 207 -3.35 -11.01 3.02
C GLN A 207 -3.74 -12.48 2.94
N TRP A 208 -3.21 -13.19 1.97
CA TRP A 208 -3.29 -14.65 1.92
C TRP A 208 -2.41 -15.25 3.00
N LYS A 209 -3.02 -15.93 3.96
CA LYS A 209 -2.34 -16.56 5.09
C LYS A 209 -3.09 -17.79 5.53
N ASP A 210 -2.38 -18.92 5.72
CA ASP A 210 -2.95 -20.18 6.23
C ASP A 210 -4.23 -20.62 5.47
N GLY A 211 -4.27 -20.44 4.15
CA GLY A 211 -5.39 -20.87 3.31
C GLY A 211 -6.60 -19.93 3.29
N ALA A 212 -6.48 -18.72 3.80
CA ALA A 212 -7.56 -17.71 3.78
C ALA A 212 -7.03 -16.29 3.53
N MET A 213 -7.91 -15.38 3.09
CA MET A 213 -7.63 -13.95 3.07
C MET A 213 -7.92 -13.36 4.45
N ALA A 214 -6.87 -13.26 5.28
CA ALA A 214 -6.95 -12.70 6.64
C ALA A 214 -6.89 -11.17 6.61
N GLU A 215 -7.78 -10.49 7.32
CA GLU A 215 -7.73 -9.04 7.49
C GLU A 215 -6.51 -8.64 8.34
N ILE A 216 -5.71 -7.72 7.82
CA ILE A 216 -4.46 -7.25 8.44
C ILE A 216 -4.48 -5.77 8.82
N VAL A 217 -5.30 -4.97 8.14
CA VAL A 217 -5.46 -3.55 8.44
C VAL A 217 -6.94 -3.20 8.40
N ARG A 218 -7.39 -2.54 9.46
CA ARG A 218 -8.71 -1.92 9.57
C ARG A 218 -8.53 -0.52 10.15
N LEU A 219 -8.78 0.49 9.32
CA LEU A 219 -8.66 1.89 9.69
C LEU A 219 -9.92 2.64 9.27
N ASP A 220 -10.45 3.43 10.18
CA ASP A 220 -11.59 4.31 9.94
C ASP A 220 -11.20 5.73 10.36
N ALA A 221 -11.41 6.67 9.46
CA ALA A 221 -11.22 8.09 9.68
C ALA A 221 -12.58 8.79 9.68
N ALA A 222 -12.85 9.57 10.70
CA ALA A 222 -14.06 10.37 10.76
C ALA A 222 -14.12 11.40 9.63
N ALA A 223 -15.32 11.91 9.37
CA ALA A 223 -15.48 13.09 8.52
C ALA A 223 -14.66 14.25 9.10
N PRO A 224 -13.98 15.07 8.26
CA PRO A 224 -13.31 16.26 8.76
C PRO A 224 -14.35 17.14 9.48
N GLN A 225 -14.06 17.50 10.72
CA GLN A 225 -14.88 18.49 11.40
C GLN A 225 -14.78 19.77 10.62
N GLY A 226 -15.91 20.30 10.15
CA GLY A 226 -15.95 21.60 9.49
C GLY A 226 -15.23 22.61 10.36
N GLN A 227 -14.20 23.24 9.82
CA GLN A 227 -13.67 24.45 10.44
C GLN A 227 -14.82 25.44 10.40
N GLY A 228 -15.48 25.63 11.53
CA GLY A 228 -16.47 26.67 11.71
C GLY A 228 -15.83 27.99 11.30
N GLY A 229 -16.40 28.59 10.27
CA GLY A 229 -16.00 29.88 9.72
C GLY A 229 -16.24 31.04 10.68
#